data_d91e9e2bdebc9f143ffd02983b3773ca
#
_entry.id   d91e9e2bdebc9f143ffd02983b3773ca
#
_cell.length_a   1.000
_cell.length_b   1.000
_cell.length_c   1.000
_cell.angle_alpha   90.00
_cell.angle_beta   90.00
_cell.angle_gamma   90.00
#
_symmetry.space_group_name_H-M   'P 1'
#
loop_
_entity.id
_entity.type
_entity.pdbx_description
1 polymer ?
#
loop_
_entity_poly.entity_id
_entity_poly.type
_entity_poly.pdbx_seq_one_letter_code
_entity_poly.pdbx_strand_id
1 'polypeptide(L)'
;MDVSSDGNIFLAGHTLSGTQNWDTYTIKLNSNGDLIWEQKVGNPRGFNPQYIHDEAWGIKATNDGGCVTIAGTGDEYNYSQCNGNDCSDTWNAYLIKFDNIGNIDFETTFSSLDLYNYAYDWAGEDIDLTDDGGAVIAIDNGQFGFLKIDGIQTNLIGDINFDSMIDILDVVILVNVVLGLEQNNVSDINQDNMVNILDIVQLINIILNFDI
;
A
#
# COMPACT_ATOMS: atom_id res chain seq x y z
N MET A 1 1.54 5.28 -11.25
CA MET A 1 1.49 6.70 -10.81
C MET A 1 0.17 6.94 -10.12
N ASP A 2 0.20 7.68 -9.00
CA ASP A 2 -1.00 8.09 -8.27
C ASP A 2 -0.85 9.52 -7.72
N VAL A 3 -1.95 10.16 -7.34
CA VAL A 3 -1.96 11.54 -6.81
C VAL A 3 -2.79 11.55 -5.53
N SER A 4 -2.16 11.98 -4.44
CA SER A 4 -2.82 12.11 -3.14
C SER A 4 -3.83 13.27 -3.09
N SER A 5 -4.70 13.26 -2.10
CA SER A 5 -5.74 14.30 -1.90
C SER A 5 -5.15 15.71 -1.73
N ASP A 6 -3.94 15.83 -1.15
CA ASP A 6 -3.19 17.09 -1.00
C ASP A 6 -2.43 17.51 -2.28
N GLY A 7 -2.56 16.75 -3.38
CA GLY A 7 -1.98 17.04 -4.69
C GLY A 7 -0.54 16.58 -4.89
N ASN A 8 0.07 15.85 -3.95
CA ASN A 8 1.39 15.24 -4.17
C ASN A 8 1.28 14.09 -5.18
N ILE A 9 2.34 13.93 -5.99
CA ILE A 9 2.41 12.94 -7.06
C ILE A 9 3.36 11.83 -6.65
N PHE A 10 2.92 10.58 -6.74
CA PHE A 10 3.72 9.40 -6.48
C PHE A 10 3.96 8.62 -7.76
N LEU A 11 5.22 8.27 -8.00
CA LEU A 11 5.67 7.50 -9.16
C LEU A 11 6.40 6.27 -8.69
N ALA A 12 6.13 5.11 -9.32
CA ALA A 12 6.91 3.90 -9.12
C ALA A 12 7.39 3.35 -10.45
N GLY A 13 8.52 2.70 -10.40
CA GLY A 13 9.19 2.02 -11.50
C GLY A 13 10.39 1.27 -10.96
N HIS A 14 11.37 0.99 -11.80
CA HIS A 14 12.61 0.32 -11.42
C HIS A 14 13.82 0.95 -12.12
N THR A 15 15.01 0.73 -11.59
CA THR A 15 16.23 1.37 -12.07
C THR A 15 17.48 0.51 -11.85
N LEU A 16 18.44 0.63 -12.78
CA LEU A 16 19.83 0.15 -12.61
C LEU A 16 20.76 1.23 -12.04
N SER A 17 20.29 2.47 -11.90
CA SER A 17 21.15 3.59 -11.54
C SER A 17 21.54 3.56 -10.07
N GLY A 18 22.79 3.20 -9.80
CA GLY A 18 23.36 3.12 -8.45
C GLY A 18 23.05 1.82 -7.71
N THR A 19 22.56 0.82 -8.42
CA THR A 19 22.23 -0.52 -7.93
C THR A 19 23.04 -1.58 -8.68
N GLN A 20 23.05 -2.82 -8.21
CA GLN A 20 23.75 -3.93 -8.89
C GLN A 20 22.86 -4.61 -9.96
N ASN A 21 21.55 -4.53 -9.79
CA ASN A 21 20.51 -5.11 -10.62
C ASN A 21 19.32 -4.13 -10.69
N TRP A 22 18.20 -4.54 -11.26
CA TRP A 22 16.98 -3.74 -11.20
C TRP A 22 16.42 -3.71 -9.77
N ASP A 23 16.38 -2.50 -9.18
CA ASP A 23 15.71 -2.26 -7.90
C ASP A 23 14.49 -1.37 -8.11
N THR A 24 13.49 -1.48 -7.26
CA THR A 24 12.34 -0.59 -7.28
C THR A 24 12.78 0.87 -7.09
N TYR A 25 12.10 1.78 -7.75
CA TYR A 25 12.36 3.21 -7.65
C TYR A 25 11.07 3.96 -7.44
N THR A 26 10.90 4.50 -6.24
CA THR A 26 9.71 5.25 -5.82
C THR A 26 10.05 6.70 -5.60
N ILE A 27 9.23 7.61 -6.12
CA ILE A 27 9.45 9.06 -6.10
C ILE A 27 8.18 9.75 -5.61
N LYS A 28 8.33 10.72 -4.70
CA LYS A 28 7.29 11.68 -4.34
C LYS A 28 7.65 13.06 -4.83
N LEU A 29 6.73 13.68 -5.55
CA LEU A 29 6.82 15.06 -6.01
C LEU A 29 5.71 15.89 -5.35
N ASN A 30 5.92 17.20 -5.22
CA ASN A 30 4.83 18.10 -4.88
C ASN A 30 3.90 18.34 -6.08
N SER A 31 2.83 19.08 -5.89
CA SER A 31 1.85 19.41 -6.95
C SER A 31 2.42 20.24 -8.11
N ASN A 32 3.61 20.86 -7.94
CA ASN A 32 4.32 21.59 -9.00
C ASN A 32 5.31 20.70 -9.77
N GLY A 33 5.51 19.45 -9.33
CA GLY A 33 6.47 18.52 -9.91
C GLY A 33 7.87 18.59 -9.31
N ASP A 34 8.09 19.32 -8.21
CA ASP A 34 9.38 19.36 -7.54
C ASP A 34 9.57 18.10 -6.67
N LEU A 35 10.79 17.57 -6.66
CA LEU A 35 11.14 16.38 -5.88
C LEU A 35 11.03 16.66 -4.38
N ILE A 36 10.26 15.85 -3.67
CA ILE A 36 10.22 15.81 -2.20
C ILE A 36 11.18 14.75 -1.67
N TRP A 37 11.02 13.50 -2.14
CA TRP A 37 11.93 12.41 -1.83
C TRP A 37 11.94 11.35 -2.94
N GLU A 38 12.98 10.53 -2.94
CA GLU A 38 13.11 9.36 -3.80
C GLU A 38 13.74 8.19 -3.02
N GLN A 39 13.31 6.97 -3.31
CA GLN A 39 13.82 5.76 -2.69
C GLN A 39 14.06 4.68 -3.73
N LYS A 40 15.18 3.96 -3.57
CA LYS A 40 15.53 2.76 -4.33
C LYS A 40 15.61 1.61 -3.34
N VAL A 41 14.81 0.60 -3.58
CA VAL A 41 14.69 -0.54 -2.66
C VAL A 41 14.74 -1.83 -3.46
N GLY A 42 15.68 -2.71 -3.10
CA GLY A 42 15.79 -4.04 -3.63
C GLY A 42 15.59 -5.09 -2.56
N ASN A 43 15.13 -6.26 -2.94
CA ASN A 43 14.94 -7.41 -2.07
C ASN A 43 16.03 -8.47 -2.34
N PRO A 44 17.22 -8.37 -1.70
CA PRO A 44 18.33 -9.28 -1.93
C PRO A 44 18.03 -10.64 -1.32
N ARG A 45 17.45 -11.52 -2.09
CA ARG A 45 17.10 -12.88 -1.72
C ARG A 45 17.68 -13.91 -2.68
N GLY A 46 17.47 -15.18 -2.42
CA GLY A 46 17.81 -16.25 -3.32
C GLY A 46 19.26 -16.70 -3.26
N PHE A 47 19.58 -17.64 -4.14
CA PHE A 47 20.91 -18.23 -4.23
C PHE A 47 21.98 -17.23 -4.68
N ASN A 48 21.61 -16.33 -5.57
CA ASN A 48 22.49 -15.27 -6.08
C ASN A 48 21.73 -13.93 -6.19
N PRO A 49 21.71 -13.12 -5.11
CA PRO A 49 20.92 -11.90 -5.03
C PRO A 49 21.18 -10.89 -6.15
N GLN A 50 22.38 -10.91 -6.77
CA GLN A 50 22.70 -9.99 -7.88
C GLN A 50 21.83 -10.20 -9.13
N TYR A 51 21.13 -11.32 -9.25
CA TYR A 51 20.24 -11.63 -10.38
C TYR A 51 18.75 -11.45 -10.04
N ILE A 52 18.45 -11.12 -8.78
CA ILE A 52 17.08 -10.83 -8.40
C ILE A 52 16.73 -9.41 -8.85
N HIS A 53 15.74 -9.30 -9.70
CA HIS A 53 15.19 -8.04 -10.16
C HIS A 53 13.98 -7.67 -9.32
N ASP A 54 13.87 -6.40 -8.98
CA ASP A 54 12.75 -5.83 -8.23
C ASP A 54 12.07 -4.77 -9.10
N GLU A 55 10.98 -5.16 -9.76
CA GLU A 55 10.34 -4.37 -10.79
C GLU A 55 8.97 -3.86 -10.30
N ALA A 56 8.90 -2.57 -9.97
CA ALA A 56 7.66 -1.95 -9.51
C ALA A 56 6.74 -1.60 -10.69
N TRP A 57 5.45 -1.98 -10.56
CA TRP A 57 4.42 -1.78 -11.56
C TRP A 57 3.24 -0.95 -11.06
N GLY A 58 2.83 -1.11 -9.79
CA GLY A 58 1.72 -0.40 -9.17
C GLY A 58 2.13 0.47 -7.99
N ILE A 59 1.39 1.58 -7.80
CA ILE A 59 1.56 2.48 -6.65
C ILE A 59 0.25 3.16 -6.31
N LYS A 60 -0.02 3.32 -5.01
CA LYS A 60 -1.13 4.12 -4.49
C LYS A 60 -0.66 5.04 -3.37
N ALA A 61 -1.13 6.27 -3.42
CA ALA A 61 -1.01 7.20 -2.32
C ALA A 61 -1.86 6.72 -1.12
N THR A 62 -1.31 6.85 0.08
CA THR A 62 -2.02 6.46 1.32
C THR A 62 -2.43 7.68 2.13
N ASN A 63 -3.43 7.53 2.97
CA ASN A 63 -4.05 8.61 3.73
C ASN A 63 -3.13 9.27 4.78
N ASP A 64 -2.00 8.65 5.12
CA ASP A 64 -0.95 9.18 6.00
C ASP A 64 0.05 10.09 5.26
N GLY A 65 -0.21 10.41 3.99
CA GLY A 65 0.67 11.19 3.12
C GLY A 65 1.85 10.40 2.56
N GLY A 66 1.92 9.10 2.80
CA GLY A 66 2.86 8.16 2.21
C GLY A 66 2.32 7.50 0.95
N CYS A 67 2.88 6.33 0.61
CA CYS A 67 2.40 5.50 -0.49
C CYS A 67 2.71 4.02 -0.26
N VAL A 68 1.99 3.17 -0.98
CA VAL A 68 2.29 1.74 -1.08
C VAL A 68 2.64 1.41 -2.52
N THR A 69 3.75 0.71 -2.71
CA THR A 69 4.24 0.25 -4.02
C THR A 69 4.16 -1.26 -4.08
N ILE A 70 3.70 -1.80 -5.20
CA ILE A 70 3.75 -3.22 -5.51
C ILE A 70 4.73 -3.49 -6.63
N ALA A 71 5.50 -4.56 -6.47
CA ALA A 71 6.52 -5.00 -7.41
C ALA A 71 6.46 -6.52 -7.60
N GLY A 72 7.04 -6.98 -8.67
CA GLY A 72 7.57 -8.33 -8.78
C GLY A 72 9.01 -8.35 -8.28
N THR A 73 9.41 -9.40 -7.55
CA THR A 73 10.80 -9.68 -7.19
C THR A 73 11.16 -11.10 -7.61
N GLY A 74 12.15 -11.25 -8.49
CA GLY A 74 12.51 -12.56 -9.05
C GLY A 74 13.69 -12.54 -10.03
N ASP A 75 14.02 -13.70 -10.57
CA ASP A 75 15.06 -13.86 -11.58
C ASP A 75 14.44 -14.08 -12.97
N GLU A 76 14.38 -13.02 -13.77
CA GLU A 76 13.82 -13.06 -15.13
C GLU A 76 14.55 -14.04 -16.06
N TYR A 77 15.82 -14.30 -15.80
CA TYR A 77 16.69 -15.09 -16.69
C TYR A 77 17.08 -16.47 -16.13
N ASN A 78 16.59 -16.83 -14.94
CA ASN A 78 16.95 -18.05 -14.21
C ASN A 78 18.46 -18.19 -13.95
N TYR A 79 19.16 -17.08 -13.73
CA TYR A 79 20.57 -17.05 -13.42
C TYR A 79 20.90 -17.41 -11.96
N SER A 80 20.00 -17.10 -11.04
CA SER A 80 20.10 -17.52 -9.65
C SER A 80 19.49 -18.91 -9.47
N GLN A 81 20.23 -19.95 -9.77
CA GLN A 81 19.71 -21.31 -9.77
C GLN A 81 19.22 -21.77 -8.40
N CYS A 82 18.02 -22.32 -8.38
CA CYS A 82 17.46 -22.99 -7.21
C CYS A 82 18.20 -24.33 -6.96
N ASN A 83 19.06 -24.36 -5.96
CA ASN A 83 19.75 -25.57 -5.51
C ASN A 83 19.10 -26.10 -4.23
N GLY A 84 18.39 -27.20 -4.32
CA GLY A 84 17.75 -27.85 -3.17
C GLY A 84 16.36 -27.27 -2.86
N ASN A 85 16.14 -26.85 -1.65
CA ASN A 85 14.83 -26.37 -1.17
C ASN A 85 14.63 -24.83 -1.26
N ASP A 86 15.68 -24.12 -1.71
CA ASP A 86 15.60 -22.66 -1.86
C ASP A 86 15.29 -22.33 -3.33
N CYS A 87 14.01 -22.12 -3.61
CA CYS A 87 13.50 -21.70 -4.93
C CYS A 87 13.14 -20.21 -4.92
N SER A 88 13.98 -19.42 -4.30
CA SER A 88 13.81 -17.96 -4.16
C SER A 88 14.14 -17.17 -5.43
N ASP A 89 14.44 -17.85 -6.53
CA ASP A 89 14.56 -17.27 -7.86
C ASP A 89 13.22 -17.08 -8.58
N THR A 90 12.15 -17.76 -8.14
CA THR A 90 10.80 -17.51 -8.67
C THR A 90 10.32 -16.12 -8.33
N TRP A 91 9.51 -15.53 -9.21
CA TRP A 91 8.90 -14.23 -8.98
C TRP A 91 7.92 -14.30 -7.79
N ASN A 92 8.02 -13.32 -6.90
CA ASN A 92 7.11 -13.11 -5.78
C ASN A 92 6.53 -11.70 -5.87
N ALA A 93 5.35 -11.48 -5.32
CA ALA A 93 4.83 -10.14 -5.11
C ALA A 93 5.60 -9.48 -3.98
N TYR A 94 6.09 -8.26 -4.19
CA TYR A 94 6.86 -7.48 -3.23
C TYR A 94 6.16 -6.16 -2.94
N LEU A 95 5.68 -6.02 -1.72
CA LEU A 95 4.95 -4.86 -1.23
C LEU A 95 5.84 -4.02 -0.35
N ILE A 96 5.88 -2.71 -0.62
CA ILE A 96 6.65 -1.73 0.14
C ILE A 96 5.75 -0.56 0.51
N LYS A 97 5.59 -0.29 1.80
CA LYS A 97 4.89 0.89 2.32
C LYS A 97 5.91 1.94 2.75
N PHE A 98 5.75 3.15 2.23
CA PHE A 98 6.54 4.31 2.63
C PHE A 98 5.68 5.29 3.43
N ASP A 99 6.28 5.90 4.46
CA ASP A 99 5.69 7.02 5.19
C ASP A 99 5.72 8.33 4.37
N ASN A 100 5.21 9.41 4.94
CA ASN A 100 5.11 10.70 4.27
C ASN A 100 6.48 11.36 3.97
N ILE A 101 7.56 10.93 4.63
CA ILE A 101 8.93 11.45 4.43
C ILE A 101 9.85 10.46 3.71
N GLY A 102 9.32 9.31 3.27
CA GLY A 102 10.02 8.34 2.43
C GLY A 102 10.74 7.23 3.21
N ASN A 103 10.54 7.08 4.52
CA ASN A 103 11.03 5.90 5.22
C ASN A 103 10.13 4.70 4.92
N ILE A 104 10.70 3.50 4.95
CA ILE A 104 9.94 2.26 4.86
C ILE A 104 9.24 2.01 6.20
N ASP A 105 7.92 1.99 6.20
CA ASP A 105 7.11 1.60 7.34
C ASP A 105 7.12 0.09 7.51
N PHE A 106 6.90 -0.61 6.41
CA PHE A 106 7.06 -2.05 6.30
C PHE A 106 7.29 -2.48 4.85
N GLU A 107 7.88 -3.65 4.71
CA GLU A 107 8.00 -4.37 3.44
C GLU A 107 7.73 -5.85 3.65
N THR A 108 7.16 -6.51 2.66
CA THR A 108 6.87 -7.94 2.73
C THR A 108 6.78 -8.55 1.33
N THR A 109 7.04 -9.86 1.25
CA THR A 109 6.85 -10.63 0.03
C THR A 109 5.75 -11.66 0.21
N PHE A 110 5.05 -11.94 -0.89
CA PHE A 110 4.04 -13.01 -0.97
C PHE A 110 4.48 -13.97 -2.07
N SER A 111 4.69 -15.23 -1.72
CA SER A 111 5.09 -16.26 -2.66
C SER A 111 3.97 -17.29 -2.83
N SER A 112 3.95 -17.92 -4.00
CA SER A 112 3.09 -19.07 -4.23
C SER A 112 3.42 -20.25 -3.31
N LEU A 113 4.69 -20.37 -2.92
CA LEU A 113 5.13 -21.42 -2.01
C LEU A 113 4.48 -21.30 -0.63
N ASP A 114 4.41 -20.07 -0.08
CA ASP A 114 3.80 -19.80 1.23
C ASP A 114 2.28 -20.02 1.20
N LEU A 115 1.64 -19.66 0.11
CA LEU A 115 0.18 -19.72 -0.01
C LEU A 115 -0.34 -21.09 -0.43
N TYR A 116 0.40 -21.80 -1.31
CA TYR A 116 -0.08 -23.03 -1.95
C TYR A 116 0.83 -24.24 -1.77
N ASN A 117 1.97 -24.06 -1.08
CA ASN A 117 3.00 -25.09 -0.90
C ASN A 117 3.56 -25.64 -2.24
N TYR A 118 3.62 -24.78 -3.25
CA TYR A 118 4.16 -25.08 -4.57
C TYR A 118 4.79 -23.82 -5.18
N ALA A 119 6.07 -23.88 -5.60
CA ALA A 119 6.80 -22.76 -6.16
C ALA A 119 6.48 -22.54 -7.64
N TYR A 120 5.91 -21.39 -7.98
CA TYR A 120 5.74 -20.85 -9.33
C TYR A 120 5.72 -19.34 -9.27
N ASP A 121 5.88 -18.67 -10.40
CA ASP A 121 5.90 -17.22 -10.46
C ASP A 121 4.61 -16.60 -9.92
N TRP A 122 4.77 -15.52 -9.13
CA TRP A 122 3.70 -14.83 -8.44
C TRP A 122 4.04 -13.34 -8.33
N ALA A 123 4.20 -12.66 -9.50
CA ALA A 123 4.58 -11.25 -9.53
C ALA A 123 3.41 -10.32 -9.19
N GLY A 124 3.68 -9.25 -8.46
CA GLY A 124 2.71 -8.20 -8.21
C GLY A 124 2.72 -7.18 -9.35
N GLU A 125 1.55 -6.95 -9.98
CA GLU A 125 1.40 -6.13 -11.20
C GLU A 125 0.74 -4.79 -10.96
N ASP A 126 -0.30 -4.75 -10.13
CA ASP A 126 -1.04 -3.54 -9.82
C ASP A 126 -1.66 -3.62 -8.43
N ILE A 127 -1.98 -2.48 -7.86
CA ILE A 127 -2.54 -2.37 -6.51
C ILE A 127 -3.61 -1.29 -6.48
N ASP A 128 -4.69 -1.56 -5.76
CA ASP A 128 -5.67 -0.54 -5.40
C ASP A 128 -6.06 -0.65 -3.92
N LEU A 129 -6.36 0.49 -3.32
CA LEU A 129 -6.74 0.57 -1.91
C LEU A 129 -8.23 0.23 -1.78
N THR A 130 -8.60 -0.29 -0.62
CA THR A 130 -9.98 -0.65 -0.31
C THR A 130 -10.49 0.16 0.88
N ASP A 131 -11.81 0.41 0.92
CA ASP A 131 -12.49 1.25 1.92
C ASP A 131 -12.30 0.76 3.37
N ASP A 132 -11.89 -0.50 3.55
CA ASP A 132 -11.58 -1.08 4.87
C ASP A 132 -10.13 -0.80 5.33
N GLY A 133 -9.40 0.07 4.61
CA GLY A 133 -8.00 0.39 4.91
C GLY A 133 -6.99 -0.63 4.43
N GLY A 134 -7.41 -1.62 3.66
CA GLY A 134 -6.55 -2.61 3.03
C GLY A 134 -6.20 -2.30 1.59
N ALA A 135 -5.76 -3.31 0.85
CA ALA A 135 -5.51 -3.24 -0.58
C ALA A 135 -5.85 -4.55 -1.30
N VAL A 136 -6.17 -4.42 -2.59
CA VAL A 136 -6.24 -5.55 -3.53
C VAL A 136 -5.08 -5.43 -4.51
N ILE A 137 -4.32 -6.51 -4.66
CA ILE A 137 -3.17 -6.62 -5.54
C ILE A 137 -3.52 -7.56 -6.69
N ALA A 138 -3.30 -7.11 -7.92
CA ALA A 138 -3.32 -7.97 -9.10
C ALA A 138 -2.01 -8.74 -9.18
N ILE A 139 -2.11 -10.04 -9.46
CA ILE A 139 -0.97 -10.96 -9.51
C ILE A 139 -0.89 -11.61 -10.89
N ASP A 140 0.29 -11.59 -11.49
CA ASP A 140 0.63 -12.45 -12.62
C ASP A 140 1.27 -13.74 -12.12
N ASN A 141 0.64 -14.86 -12.47
CA ASN A 141 1.13 -16.21 -12.22
C ASN A 141 1.00 -17.10 -13.49
N GLY A 142 1.09 -16.47 -14.65
CA GLY A 142 0.76 -17.08 -15.95
C GLY A 142 -0.75 -17.19 -16.20
N GLN A 143 -1.57 -16.73 -15.27
CA GLN A 143 -3.00 -16.54 -15.34
C GLN A 143 -3.35 -15.24 -14.59
N PHE A 144 -4.60 -15.00 -14.28
CA PHE A 144 -4.98 -13.87 -13.43
C PHE A 144 -5.17 -14.34 -11.99
N GLY A 145 -4.51 -13.66 -11.04
CA GLY A 145 -4.68 -13.85 -9.61
C GLY A 145 -4.86 -12.52 -8.88
N PHE A 146 -5.27 -12.58 -7.63
CA PHE A 146 -5.31 -11.40 -6.76
C PHE A 146 -5.06 -11.79 -5.29
N LEU A 147 -4.54 -10.83 -4.55
CA LEU A 147 -4.43 -10.87 -3.09
C LEU A 147 -5.23 -9.73 -2.49
N LYS A 148 -5.97 -9.99 -1.41
CA LYS A 148 -6.51 -8.98 -0.51
C LYS A 148 -5.64 -8.95 0.74
N ILE A 149 -5.19 -7.77 1.11
CA ILE A 149 -4.41 -7.52 2.33
C ILE A 149 -5.08 -6.45 3.16
N ASP A 150 -4.97 -6.58 4.48
CA ASP A 150 -5.52 -5.63 5.44
C ASP A 150 -4.41 -4.74 6.02
N GLY A 151 -4.79 -3.59 6.58
CA GLY A 151 -3.88 -2.75 7.37
C GLY A 151 -2.82 -1.99 6.57
N ILE A 152 -3.09 -1.64 5.30
CA ILE A 152 -2.20 -0.81 4.48
C ILE A 152 -2.29 0.67 4.88
N GLN A 153 -3.48 1.13 5.21
CA GLN A 153 -3.73 2.48 5.67
C GLN A 153 -4.01 2.49 7.17
N THR A 154 -3.49 3.46 7.87
CA THR A 154 -3.95 3.75 9.22
C THR A 154 -5.30 4.45 9.10
N ASN A 155 -6.36 3.76 9.45
CA ASN A 155 -7.65 4.42 9.57
C ASN A 155 -7.57 5.44 10.70
N LEU A 156 -7.52 6.71 10.36
CA LEU A 156 -7.70 7.78 11.34
C LEU A 156 -9.11 7.65 11.87
N ILE A 157 -9.26 7.34 13.16
CA ILE A 157 -10.59 7.27 13.79
C ILE A 157 -11.26 8.64 13.61
N GLY A 158 -12.31 8.68 12.83
CA GLY A 158 -13.03 9.92 12.52
C GLY A 158 -12.89 10.41 11.06
N ASP A 159 -11.93 9.92 10.30
CA ASP A 159 -11.84 10.12 8.85
C ASP A 159 -12.75 9.10 8.16
N ILE A 160 -14.02 9.48 7.96
CA ILE A 160 -15.07 8.59 7.46
C ILE A 160 -15.11 8.58 5.93
N ASN A 161 -14.66 9.67 5.30
CA ASN A 161 -14.59 9.79 3.84
C ASN A 161 -13.24 9.35 3.26
N PHE A 162 -12.26 9.00 4.11
CA PHE A 162 -10.90 8.56 3.75
C PHE A 162 -10.11 9.59 2.92
N ASP A 163 -10.34 10.90 3.19
CA ASP A 163 -9.58 11.98 2.55
C ASP A 163 -8.32 12.42 3.34
N SER A 164 -8.02 11.71 4.44
CA SER A 164 -6.91 11.96 5.39
C SER A 164 -7.08 13.21 6.27
N MET A 165 -8.27 13.77 6.28
CA MET A 165 -8.63 14.89 7.13
C MET A 165 -9.80 14.48 8.03
N ILE A 166 -9.75 14.87 9.30
CA ILE A 166 -10.89 14.71 10.20
C ILE A 166 -11.55 16.07 10.31
N ASP A 167 -12.62 16.27 9.54
CA ASP A 167 -13.29 17.56 9.44
C ASP A 167 -14.82 17.48 9.42
N ILE A 168 -15.49 18.59 9.06
CA ILE A 168 -16.93 18.67 9.03
C ILE A 168 -17.58 17.76 7.99
N LEU A 169 -16.84 17.34 6.93
CA LEU A 169 -17.37 16.46 5.90
C LEU A 169 -17.61 15.06 6.46
N ASP A 170 -16.73 14.59 7.36
CA ASP A 170 -16.91 13.31 8.06
C ASP A 170 -18.15 13.34 8.95
N VAL A 171 -18.39 14.45 9.64
CA VAL A 171 -19.61 14.62 10.46
C VAL A 171 -20.85 14.51 9.58
N VAL A 172 -20.84 15.09 8.39
CA VAL A 172 -21.99 15.03 7.45
C VAL A 172 -22.24 13.58 7.01
N ILE A 173 -21.20 12.83 6.69
CA ILE A 173 -21.32 11.40 6.31
C ILE A 173 -21.83 10.59 7.51
N LEU A 174 -21.24 10.79 8.70
CA LEU A 174 -21.66 10.07 9.90
C LEU A 174 -23.14 10.33 10.25
N VAL A 175 -23.64 11.54 10.05
CA VAL A 175 -25.05 11.85 10.22
C VAL A 175 -25.89 11.04 9.23
N ASN A 176 -25.49 10.91 7.98
CA ASN A 176 -26.21 10.11 6.97
C ASN A 176 -26.22 8.62 7.35
N VAL A 177 -25.11 8.10 7.87
CA VAL A 177 -25.04 6.72 8.36
C VAL A 177 -25.98 6.49 9.54
N VAL A 178 -25.98 7.39 10.53
CA VAL A 178 -26.88 7.32 11.70
C VAL A 178 -28.35 7.41 11.31
N LEU A 179 -28.68 8.19 10.26
CA LEU A 179 -30.03 8.28 9.70
C LEU A 179 -30.40 7.07 8.83
N GLY A 180 -29.50 6.13 8.61
CA GLY A 180 -29.73 4.95 7.78
C GLY A 180 -29.78 5.22 6.27
N LEU A 181 -29.21 6.35 5.82
CA LEU A 181 -29.15 6.75 4.42
C LEU A 181 -27.94 6.16 3.71
N GLU A 182 -26.88 5.81 4.46
CA GLU A 182 -25.63 5.22 4.01
C GLU A 182 -25.20 4.10 4.94
N GLN A 183 -24.29 3.22 4.47
CA GLN A 183 -23.64 2.20 5.30
C GLN A 183 -22.12 2.45 5.29
N ASN A 184 -21.51 2.47 6.47
CA ASN A 184 -20.07 2.62 6.60
C ASN A 184 -19.58 1.87 7.85
N ASN A 185 -18.58 1.01 7.68
CA ASN A 185 -18.07 0.13 8.74
C ASN A 185 -17.13 0.84 9.73
N VAL A 186 -16.65 2.06 9.43
CA VAL A 186 -15.72 2.83 10.26
C VAL A 186 -16.41 3.93 11.07
N SER A 187 -17.73 3.92 11.13
CA SER A 187 -18.55 4.97 11.75
C SER A 187 -18.74 4.80 13.27
N ASP A 188 -18.28 3.69 13.86
CA ASP A 188 -18.29 3.48 15.32
C ASP A 188 -17.07 4.15 15.94
N ILE A 189 -17.18 5.45 16.18
CA ILE A 189 -16.08 6.31 16.64
C ILE A 189 -15.72 6.03 18.10
N ASN A 190 -16.72 5.69 18.93
CA ASN A 190 -16.53 5.43 20.35
C ASN A 190 -16.24 3.95 20.66
N GLN A 191 -16.30 3.07 19.65
CA GLN A 191 -16.01 1.63 19.72
C GLN A 191 -16.94 0.87 20.68
N ASP A 192 -18.21 1.28 20.78
CA ASP A 192 -19.22 0.59 21.60
C ASP A 192 -20.02 -0.48 20.82
N ASN A 193 -19.69 -0.72 19.56
CA ASN A 193 -20.34 -1.58 18.55
C ASN A 193 -21.73 -1.09 18.13
N MET A 194 -22.02 0.19 18.28
CA MET A 194 -23.26 0.81 17.86
C MET A 194 -23.01 2.14 17.18
N VAL A 195 -23.36 2.26 15.91
CA VAL A 195 -23.28 3.56 15.22
C VAL A 195 -24.53 4.39 15.53
N ASN A 196 -24.36 5.49 16.28
CA ASN A 196 -25.45 6.32 16.77
C ASN A 196 -25.03 7.77 17.00
N ILE A 197 -25.90 8.57 17.66
CA ILE A 197 -25.64 9.99 17.92
C ILE A 197 -24.40 10.24 18.80
N LEU A 198 -23.97 9.25 19.60
CA LEU A 198 -22.79 9.40 20.45
C LEU A 198 -21.50 9.44 19.65
N ASP A 199 -21.45 8.73 18.51
CA ASP A 199 -20.33 8.78 17.59
C ASP A 199 -20.20 10.15 16.94
N ILE A 200 -21.32 10.77 16.58
CA ILE A 200 -21.34 12.14 16.05
C ILE A 200 -20.76 13.12 17.09
N VAL A 201 -21.18 12.98 18.34
CA VAL A 201 -20.67 13.83 19.43
C VAL A 201 -19.17 13.59 19.66
N GLN A 202 -18.73 12.34 19.60
CA GLN A 202 -17.30 11.98 19.73
C GLN A 202 -16.48 12.58 18.60
N LEU A 203 -16.94 12.45 17.36
CA LEU A 203 -16.26 12.99 16.18
C LEU A 203 -16.13 14.52 16.25
N ILE A 204 -17.21 15.22 16.63
CA ILE A 204 -17.16 16.67 16.84
C ILE A 204 -16.13 17.04 17.90
N ASN A 205 -16.04 16.27 19.00
CA ASN A 205 -15.03 16.52 20.03
C ASN A 205 -13.60 16.30 19.52
N ILE A 206 -13.38 15.31 18.66
CA ILE A 206 -12.08 15.08 18.00
C ILE A 206 -11.72 16.33 17.19
N ILE A 207 -12.60 16.80 16.31
CA ILE A 207 -12.38 17.97 15.44
C ILE A 207 -12.05 19.22 16.28
N LEU A 208 -12.83 19.49 17.33
CA LEU A 208 -12.63 20.67 18.17
C LEU A 208 -11.36 20.62 19.02
N ASN A 209 -10.80 19.43 19.29
CA ASN A 209 -9.58 19.28 20.08
C ASN A 209 -8.30 19.23 19.21
N PHE A 210 -8.42 19.08 17.90
CA PHE A 210 -7.29 19.17 16.96
C PHE A 210 -6.86 20.62 16.67
N ASP A 211 -7.68 21.61 17.02
CA ASP A 211 -7.42 23.05 16.76
C ASP A 211 -6.65 23.76 17.91
N ILE A 212 -5.91 23.02 18.78
CA ILE A 212 -5.12 23.65 19.86
C ILE A 212 -3.62 23.36 19.73
#